data_76668eb93a358fe8891c8e66d79216f5
#
_entry.id   76668eb93a358fe8891c8e66d79216f5
#
_cell.length_a   1.000
_cell.length_b   1.000
_cell.length_c   1.000
_cell.angle_alpha   90.00
_cell.angle_beta   90.00
_cell.angle_gamma   90.00
#
_symmetry.space_group_name_H-M   'P 1'
#
loop_
_entity.id
_entity.type
_entity.pdbx_description
1 polymer ?
#
loop_
_entity_poly.entity_id
_entity_poly.type
_entity_poly.pdbx_seq_one_letter_code
_entity_poly.pdbx_strand_id
1 'polypeptide(L)'
;NYRGYDVWELPPNGHGIVPLMALNILKGFDFTTRESAETLHRQMEAMKMAFADGDRYVTDPKYMKASVADLLSDRYGEARRREITGRALQPHYGDPNCGGTVYLCTADEEGNMVSYIQSNYCHFGSGVVLPGYGIAFQNRGYNFSLDEHHVNCIAPHKRTYHTIIPGFLTREGRAVGPFGVMGGFMQPQGHLQVVTNVIDFHMNPQEALDAPRWQWTGGLHFDMEPGMPLQVVEQLQNMGHDIRVLEDMSQFGRGEIIWRNEEGVLAGATEPRADGVAAAW
;
A
#
# COMPACT_ATOMS: atom_id res chain seq x y z
N ASN A 1 14.55 -5.88 0.28
CA ASN A 1 15.25 -5.18 -0.82
C ASN A 1 14.47 -5.30 -2.13
N TYR A 2 14.27 -4.19 -2.81
CA TYR A 2 13.66 -4.13 -4.13
C TYR A 2 14.55 -3.31 -5.08
N ARG A 3 15.22 -3.98 -6.03
CA ARG A 3 16.07 -3.37 -7.06
C ARG A 3 17.13 -2.38 -6.51
N GLY A 4 17.77 -2.76 -5.40
CA GLY A 4 18.81 -1.95 -4.76
C GLY A 4 18.33 -0.90 -3.76
N TYR A 5 17.02 -0.78 -3.57
CA TYR A 5 16.42 0.02 -2.50
C TYR A 5 15.91 -0.88 -1.40
N ASP A 6 16.05 -0.48 -0.16
CA ASP A 6 15.41 -1.12 0.96
C ASP A 6 14.11 -0.37 1.27
N VAL A 7 12.99 -1.09 1.19
CA VAL A 7 11.65 -0.57 1.48
C VAL A 7 11.28 -0.98 2.89
N TRP A 8 11.00 -0.03 3.73
CA TRP A 8 10.71 -0.21 5.14
C TRP A 8 9.26 0.11 5.44
N GLU A 9 8.62 -0.76 6.20
CA GLU A 9 7.25 -0.65 6.66
C GLU A 9 7.15 -1.07 8.12
N LEU A 10 6.07 -0.66 8.79
CA LEU A 10 5.82 -1.14 10.15
C LEU A 10 5.51 -2.65 10.15
N PRO A 11 6.04 -3.37 11.17
CA PRO A 11 5.80 -4.81 11.27
C PRO A 11 4.34 -5.15 11.61
N PRO A 12 3.93 -6.42 11.47
CA PRO A 12 2.65 -6.90 12.01
C PRO A 12 2.44 -6.53 13.49
N ASN A 13 1.24 -6.25 13.85
CA ASN A 13 -0.10 -6.49 13.28
C ASN A 13 -0.52 -5.55 12.14
N GLY A 14 0.31 -4.61 11.73
CA GLY A 14 0.07 -3.75 10.58
C GLY A 14 0.22 -4.48 9.25
N HIS A 15 -0.48 -4.01 8.23
CA HIS A 15 -0.42 -4.59 6.89
C HIS A 15 0.75 -4.05 6.03
N GLY A 16 1.75 -3.41 6.63
CA GLY A 16 2.99 -3.01 5.94
C GLY A 16 3.72 -4.15 5.27
N ILE A 17 3.56 -5.37 5.77
CA ILE A 17 4.11 -6.55 5.11
C ILE A 17 3.47 -6.83 3.74
N VAL A 18 2.23 -6.37 3.47
CA VAL A 18 1.51 -6.65 2.20
C VAL A 18 2.22 -6.04 1.00
N PRO A 19 2.54 -4.72 0.95
CA PRO A 19 3.29 -4.19 -0.18
C PRO A 19 4.69 -4.80 -0.27
N LEU A 20 5.32 -5.17 0.85
CA LEU A 20 6.63 -5.84 0.82
C LEU A 20 6.54 -7.25 0.19
N MET A 21 5.50 -8.02 0.48
CA MET A 21 5.24 -9.30 -0.19
C MET A 21 4.98 -9.12 -1.68
N ALA A 22 4.17 -8.14 -2.07
CA ALA A 22 3.90 -7.83 -3.47
C ALA A 22 5.17 -7.43 -4.21
N LEU A 23 6.00 -6.54 -3.66
CA LEU A 23 7.30 -6.18 -4.22
C LEU A 23 8.23 -7.39 -4.35
N ASN A 24 8.24 -8.29 -3.36
CA ASN A 24 9.04 -9.52 -3.41
C ASN A 24 8.59 -10.47 -4.53
N ILE A 25 7.30 -10.53 -4.83
CA ILE A 25 6.77 -11.24 -6.00
C ILE A 25 7.25 -10.54 -7.29
N LEU A 26 7.17 -9.21 -7.35
CA LEU A 26 7.46 -8.43 -8.55
C LEU A 26 8.93 -8.37 -8.93
N LYS A 27 9.86 -8.48 -7.98
CA LYS A 27 11.30 -8.33 -8.26
C LYS A 27 11.90 -9.31 -9.27
N GLY A 28 11.19 -10.39 -9.58
CA GLY A 28 11.60 -11.36 -10.60
C GLY A 28 11.01 -11.11 -11.99
N PHE A 29 10.26 -10.02 -12.18
CA PHE A 29 9.80 -9.57 -13.48
C PHE A 29 10.60 -8.36 -13.95
N ASP A 30 10.82 -8.26 -15.25
CA ASP A 30 11.34 -7.05 -15.86
C ASP A 30 10.17 -6.22 -16.42
N PHE A 31 10.17 -4.93 -16.11
CA PHE A 31 9.18 -3.98 -16.59
C PHE A 31 9.81 -3.00 -17.56
N THR A 32 9.19 -2.83 -18.72
CA THR A 32 9.67 -1.90 -19.77
C THR A 32 8.77 -0.69 -19.92
N THR A 33 7.49 -0.86 -19.67
CA THR A 33 6.48 0.19 -19.87
C THR A 33 5.47 0.13 -18.74
N ARG A 34 5.27 1.27 -18.07
CA ARG A 34 4.31 1.38 -16.96
C ARG A 34 2.89 1.09 -17.42
N GLU A 35 2.45 1.75 -18.48
CA GLU A 35 1.08 1.67 -19.01
C GLU A 35 0.93 0.55 -20.02
N SER A 36 1.31 -0.66 -19.64
CA SER A 36 1.02 -1.87 -20.40
C SER A 36 0.13 -2.81 -19.60
N ALA A 37 -0.75 -3.53 -20.29
CA ALA A 37 -1.62 -4.51 -19.66
C ALA A 37 -0.82 -5.59 -18.93
N GLU A 38 0.33 -5.99 -19.46
CA GLU A 38 1.20 -6.99 -18.86
C GLU A 38 1.79 -6.49 -17.53
N THR A 39 2.32 -5.25 -17.50
CA THR A 39 2.87 -4.64 -16.28
C THR A 39 1.80 -4.50 -15.21
N LEU A 40 0.66 -3.90 -15.56
CA LEU A 40 -0.45 -3.70 -14.63
C LEU A 40 -1.03 -5.03 -14.15
N HIS A 41 -1.20 -6.00 -15.03
CA HIS A 41 -1.66 -7.34 -14.65
C HIS A 41 -0.73 -7.99 -13.61
N ARG A 42 0.58 -7.95 -13.82
CA ARG A 42 1.56 -8.50 -12.86
C ARG A 42 1.50 -7.78 -11.50
N GLN A 43 1.39 -6.45 -11.51
CA GLN A 43 1.24 -5.68 -10.27
C GLN A 43 -0.07 -6.00 -9.55
N MET A 44 -1.17 -6.07 -10.27
CA MET A 44 -2.50 -6.40 -9.75
C MET A 44 -2.54 -7.82 -9.16
N GLU A 45 -1.97 -8.80 -9.86
CA GLU A 45 -1.91 -10.18 -9.38
C GLU A 45 -1.03 -10.31 -8.14
N ALA A 46 0.16 -9.69 -8.14
CA ALA A 46 1.05 -9.70 -6.98
C ALA A 46 0.37 -9.07 -5.75
N MET A 47 -0.37 -7.98 -5.94
CA MET A 47 -1.09 -7.31 -4.85
C MET A 47 -2.25 -8.17 -4.32
N LYS A 48 -3.05 -8.79 -5.19
CA LYS A 48 -4.12 -9.72 -4.77
C LYS A 48 -3.59 -10.88 -3.93
N MET A 49 -2.49 -11.49 -4.39
CA MET A 49 -1.84 -12.58 -3.66
C MET A 49 -1.32 -12.12 -2.31
N ALA A 50 -0.67 -10.96 -2.25
CA ALA A 50 -0.16 -10.40 -1.02
C ALA A 50 -1.28 -10.06 -0.02
N PHE A 51 -2.43 -9.57 -0.49
CA PHE A 51 -3.59 -9.37 0.37
C PHE A 51 -4.20 -10.68 0.88
N ALA A 52 -4.30 -11.70 0.03
CA ALA A 52 -4.80 -13.01 0.44
C ALA A 52 -3.89 -13.64 1.53
N ASP A 53 -2.58 -13.47 1.39
CA ASP A 53 -1.61 -13.91 2.40
C ASP A 53 -1.70 -13.04 3.66
N GLY A 54 -1.88 -11.74 3.50
CA GLY A 54 -2.08 -10.79 4.61
C GLY A 54 -3.30 -11.15 5.46
N ASP A 55 -4.43 -11.43 4.83
CA ASP A 55 -5.66 -11.87 5.50
C ASP A 55 -5.45 -13.21 6.23
N ARG A 56 -4.75 -14.14 5.61
CA ARG A 56 -4.51 -15.48 6.15
C ARG A 56 -3.55 -15.51 7.32
N TYR A 57 -2.53 -14.65 7.34
CA TYR A 57 -1.39 -14.78 8.25
C TYR A 57 -1.16 -13.58 9.16
N VAL A 58 -1.60 -12.36 8.79
CA VAL A 58 -1.27 -11.14 9.53
C VAL A 58 -2.28 -10.87 10.64
N THR A 59 -1.78 -10.81 11.86
CA THR A 59 -2.51 -10.46 13.08
C THR A 59 -1.49 -10.05 14.15
N ASP A 60 -1.89 -9.96 15.42
CA ASP A 60 -0.95 -9.80 16.53
C ASP A 60 0.16 -10.87 16.42
N PRO A 61 1.45 -10.49 16.45
CA PRO A 61 2.58 -11.42 16.25
C PRO A 61 2.55 -12.66 17.15
N LYS A 62 1.94 -12.58 18.33
CA LYS A 62 1.78 -13.72 19.24
C LYS A 62 0.86 -14.81 18.71
N TYR A 63 0.02 -14.48 17.72
CA TYR A 63 -0.98 -15.37 17.12
C TYR A 63 -0.67 -15.71 15.67
N MET A 64 0.37 -15.12 15.08
CA MET A 64 0.77 -15.42 13.71
C MET A 64 1.27 -16.87 13.60
N LYS A 65 0.81 -17.57 12.56
CA LYS A 65 1.20 -18.96 12.26
C LYS A 65 2.38 -19.06 11.28
N ALA A 66 2.71 -17.98 10.61
CA ALA A 66 3.87 -17.84 9.73
C ALA A 66 4.73 -16.66 10.21
N SER A 67 6.05 -16.80 10.15
CA SER A 67 6.93 -15.71 10.51
C SER A 67 7.00 -14.65 9.41
N VAL A 68 7.31 -13.40 9.78
CA VAL A 68 7.60 -12.32 8.81
C VAL A 68 8.72 -12.75 7.85
N ALA A 69 9.75 -13.42 8.37
CA ALA A 69 10.88 -13.90 7.56
C ALA A 69 10.44 -14.92 6.51
N ASP A 70 9.52 -15.84 6.85
CA ASP A 70 9.00 -16.80 5.88
C ASP A 70 8.18 -16.13 4.79
N LEU A 71 7.28 -15.20 5.17
CA LEU A 71 6.42 -14.47 4.24
C LEU A 71 7.20 -13.56 3.29
N LEU A 72 8.34 -13.01 3.76
CA LEU A 72 9.22 -12.16 2.96
C LEU A 72 10.41 -12.91 2.35
N SER A 73 10.46 -14.25 2.47
CA SER A 73 11.55 -15.02 1.87
C SER A 73 11.50 -15.00 0.34
N ASP A 74 12.66 -15.00 -0.30
CA ASP A 74 12.75 -15.08 -1.77
C ASP A 74 12.08 -16.33 -2.32
N ARG A 75 12.23 -17.44 -1.59
CA ARG A 75 11.56 -18.71 -1.93
C ARG A 75 10.05 -18.56 -1.99
N TYR A 76 9.45 -17.87 -1.01
CA TYR A 76 8.00 -17.65 -0.98
C TYR A 76 7.56 -16.72 -2.11
N GLY A 77 8.25 -15.59 -2.30
CA GLY A 77 7.97 -14.65 -3.40
C GLY A 77 8.08 -15.32 -4.78
N GLU A 78 9.08 -16.18 -4.98
CA GLU A 78 9.22 -16.94 -6.22
C GLU A 78 8.09 -17.97 -6.42
N ALA A 79 7.68 -18.67 -5.36
CA ALA A 79 6.57 -19.61 -5.44
C ALA A 79 5.26 -18.90 -5.83
N ARG A 80 4.96 -17.76 -5.21
CA ARG A 80 3.78 -16.95 -5.57
C ARG A 80 3.86 -16.37 -6.98
N ARG A 81 5.03 -15.92 -7.42
CA ARG A 81 5.26 -15.42 -8.79
C ARG A 81 4.92 -16.45 -9.85
N ARG A 82 5.23 -17.73 -9.62
CA ARG A 82 4.92 -18.83 -10.57
C ARG A 82 3.43 -19.07 -10.77
N GLU A 83 2.59 -18.61 -9.86
CA GLU A 83 1.13 -18.69 -9.99
C GLU A 83 0.58 -17.63 -10.93
N ILE A 84 1.30 -16.52 -11.16
CA ILE A 84 0.89 -15.46 -12.08
C ILE A 84 1.00 -15.98 -13.51
N THR A 85 -0.15 -16.07 -14.17
CA THR A 85 -0.29 -16.51 -15.56
C THR A 85 -0.74 -15.33 -16.42
N GLY A 86 -1.11 -15.54 -17.67
CA GLY A 86 -1.76 -14.52 -18.53
C GLY A 86 -3.25 -14.32 -18.26
N ARG A 87 -3.78 -14.84 -17.16
CA ARG A 87 -5.19 -14.74 -16.77
C ARG A 87 -5.30 -14.30 -15.32
N ALA A 88 -6.32 -13.47 -15.05
CA ALA A 88 -6.65 -13.05 -13.70
C ALA A 88 -7.00 -14.23 -12.81
N LEU A 89 -6.37 -14.32 -11.64
CA LEU A 89 -6.62 -15.32 -10.62
C LEU A 89 -7.78 -14.88 -9.71
N GLN A 90 -8.50 -15.85 -9.14
CA GLN A 90 -9.55 -15.63 -8.16
C GLN A 90 -8.93 -15.74 -6.74
N PRO A 91 -8.54 -14.65 -6.08
CA PRO A 91 -8.15 -14.69 -4.68
C PRO A 91 -9.40 -14.60 -3.82
N HIS A 92 -9.31 -15.02 -2.57
CA HIS A 92 -10.36 -14.80 -1.58
C HIS A 92 -9.93 -13.69 -0.63
N TYR A 93 -10.86 -12.76 -0.39
CA TYR A 93 -10.98 -11.72 0.63
C TYR A 93 -10.53 -10.29 0.33
N GLY A 94 -11.35 -9.36 0.85
CA GLY A 94 -11.17 -7.97 1.21
C GLY A 94 -12.43 -7.13 1.01
N ASP A 95 -12.86 -6.40 2.05
CA ASP A 95 -13.81 -5.30 1.93
C ASP A 95 -13.04 -3.98 2.15
N PRO A 96 -12.83 -3.15 1.11
CA PRO A 96 -11.96 -1.97 1.17
C PRO A 96 -12.63 -0.66 1.59
N ASN A 97 -13.89 -0.64 2.03
CA ASN A 97 -14.69 0.58 2.11
C ASN A 97 -14.57 1.43 3.38
N CYS A 98 -13.37 1.66 3.92
CA CYS A 98 -13.19 2.61 5.03
C CYS A 98 -11.98 3.52 4.80
N GLY A 99 -12.21 4.83 4.68
CA GLY A 99 -11.19 5.87 4.57
C GLY A 99 -11.38 6.97 5.62
N GLY A 100 -10.29 7.48 6.18
CA GLY A 100 -10.28 8.52 7.21
C GLY A 100 -8.91 8.65 7.85
N THR A 101 -7.85 8.71 7.05
CA THR A 101 -6.45 8.72 7.47
C THR A 101 -5.77 10.00 6.99
N VAL A 102 -4.80 10.50 7.75
CA VAL A 102 -3.91 11.60 7.35
C VAL A 102 -2.48 11.07 7.34
N TYR A 103 -1.75 11.33 6.26
CA TYR A 103 -0.32 11.09 6.15
C TYR A 103 0.43 12.41 5.99
N LEU A 104 1.59 12.54 6.62
CA LEU A 104 2.53 13.61 6.43
C LEU A 104 3.98 13.12 6.53
N CYS A 105 4.90 13.86 5.95
CA CYS A 105 6.32 13.61 6.11
C CYS A 105 7.08 14.95 6.31
N THR A 106 8.21 14.87 7.03
CA THR A 106 9.08 16.02 7.27
C THR A 106 10.54 15.63 7.12
N ALA A 107 11.37 16.60 6.78
CA ALA A 107 12.82 16.45 6.75
C ALA A 107 13.48 17.78 7.17
N ASP A 108 14.66 17.71 7.77
CA ASP A 108 15.46 18.87 8.14
C ASP A 108 16.84 18.88 7.47
N GLU A 109 17.58 19.97 7.66
CA GLU A 109 18.93 20.16 7.11
C GLU A 109 19.98 19.20 7.70
N GLU A 110 19.72 18.68 8.90
CA GLU A 110 20.59 17.72 9.58
C GLU A 110 20.40 16.30 9.01
N GLY A 111 19.36 16.09 8.17
CA GLY A 111 19.04 14.81 7.55
C GLY A 111 18.11 13.94 8.39
N ASN A 112 17.51 14.48 9.46
CA ASN A 112 16.42 13.78 10.14
C ASN A 112 15.18 13.77 9.26
N MET A 113 14.51 12.63 9.19
CA MET A 113 13.31 12.46 8.38
C MET A 113 12.24 11.70 9.15
N VAL A 114 10.99 12.12 9.01
CA VAL A 114 9.85 11.50 9.67
C VAL A 114 8.82 11.08 8.65
N SER A 115 8.38 9.84 8.73
CA SER A 115 7.20 9.30 8.04
C SER A 115 6.10 9.13 9.07
N TYR A 116 5.02 9.91 8.99
CA TYR A 116 3.99 9.97 10.01
C TYR A 116 2.61 9.74 9.44
N ILE A 117 1.82 8.92 10.13
CA ILE A 117 0.44 8.64 9.75
C ILE A 117 -0.44 8.55 10.99
N GLN A 118 -1.66 9.11 10.90
CA GLN A 118 -2.64 9.12 11.97
C GLN A 118 -4.03 8.78 11.42
N SER A 119 -4.80 7.99 12.18
CA SER A 119 -6.14 7.59 11.75
C SER A 119 -6.96 7.06 12.91
N ASN A 120 -8.25 7.35 12.91
CA ASN A 120 -9.25 6.67 13.72
C ASN A 120 -9.88 5.46 13.01
N TYR A 121 -9.36 5.07 11.86
CA TYR A 121 -9.81 4.07 10.89
C TYR A 121 -10.93 4.60 10.01
N CYS A 122 -12.20 4.51 10.39
CA CYS A 122 -13.31 5.08 9.61
C CYS A 122 -13.67 6.46 10.16
N HIS A 123 -13.45 7.53 9.40
CA HIS A 123 -13.81 8.91 9.72
C HIS A 123 -13.46 9.32 11.18
N PHE A 124 -14.47 9.62 12.01
CA PHE A 124 -14.31 9.96 13.43
C PHE A 124 -14.19 8.74 14.35
N GLY A 125 -13.90 7.57 13.81
CA GLY A 125 -13.72 6.34 14.57
C GLY A 125 -15.04 5.80 15.13
N SER A 126 -15.03 5.46 16.42
CA SER A 126 -16.21 4.88 17.10
C SER A 126 -17.35 5.88 17.36
N GLY A 127 -17.13 7.18 17.13
CA GLY A 127 -18.05 8.24 17.54
C GLY A 127 -18.04 8.53 19.05
N VAL A 128 -17.25 7.77 19.83
CA VAL A 128 -17.08 8.00 21.28
C VAL A 128 -15.96 9.00 21.50
N VAL A 129 -16.27 10.08 22.22
CA VAL A 129 -15.30 11.12 22.60
C VAL A 129 -15.13 11.11 24.10
N LEU A 130 -13.88 11.13 24.57
CA LEU A 130 -13.59 11.24 26.01
C LEU A 130 -13.91 12.64 26.51
N PRO A 131 -14.90 12.80 27.42
CA PRO A 131 -15.28 14.10 27.96
C PRO A 131 -14.12 14.81 28.64
N GLY A 132 -13.98 16.12 28.41
CA GLY A 132 -12.93 16.96 29.00
C GLY A 132 -11.57 16.92 28.32
N TYR A 133 -11.33 15.91 27.45
CA TYR A 133 -10.05 15.77 26.70
C TYR A 133 -10.19 15.98 25.19
N GLY A 134 -11.41 15.86 24.65
CA GLY A 134 -11.64 16.00 23.22
C GLY A 134 -11.05 14.88 22.36
N ILE A 135 -10.69 13.73 22.96
CA ILE A 135 -10.09 12.59 22.27
C ILE A 135 -11.19 11.69 21.71
N ALA A 136 -11.26 11.54 20.38
CA ALA A 136 -12.11 10.57 19.71
C ALA A 136 -11.44 9.20 19.65
N PHE A 137 -12.17 8.15 20.08
CA PHE A 137 -11.63 6.78 20.01
C PHE A 137 -11.75 6.19 18.61
N GLN A 138 -10.68 5.52 18.18
CA GLN A 138 -10.64 4.77 16.93
C GLN A 138 -11.62 3.57 16.94
N ASN A 139 -12.02 3.09 15.75
CA ASN A 139 -12.94 1.94 15.60
C ASN A 139 -12.28 0.72 14.92
N ARG A 140 -10.97 0.51 15.09
CA ARG A 140 -10.22 -0.58 14.45
C ARG A 140 -10.63 -1.98 14.90
N GLY A 141 -11.37 -2.08 16.01
CA GLY A 141 -12.01 -3.33 16.41
C GLY A 141 -12.91 -3.94 15.32
N TYR A 142 -13.37 -3.12 14.38
CA TYR A 142 -14.09 -3.59 13.18
C TYR A 142 -13.28 -4.57 12.31
N ASN A 143 -11.95 -4.50 12.35
CA ASN A 143 -11.08 -5.40 11.61
C ASN A 143 -10.96 -6.81 12.23
N PHE A 144 -11.46 -7.04 13.45
CA PHE A 144 -11.49 -8.39 13.98
C PHE A 144 -12.50 -9.27 13.23
N SER A 145 -12.13 -10.52 13.00
CA SER A 145 -13.06 -11.56 12.56
C SER A 145 -13.84 -12.11 13.74
N LEU A 146 -15.11 -12.46 13.52
CA LEU A 146 -15.94 -13.22 14.45
C LEU A 146 -15.84 -14.74 14.19
N ASP A 147 -15.21 -15.16 13.10
CA ASP A 147 -14.91 -16.56 12.82
C ASP A 147 -13.78 -17.03 13.74
N GLU A 148 -14.08 -17.99 14.61
CA GLU A 148 -13.11 -18.55 15.56
C GLU A 148 -11.91 -19.27 14.91
N HIS A 149 -12.04 -19.65 13.64
CA HIS A 149 -10.96 -20.27 12.87
C HIS A 149 -10.07 -19.26 12.14
N HIS A 150 -10.49 -18.01 12.08
CA HIS A 150 -9.72 -16.95 11.42
C HIS A 150 -8.55 -16.50 12.28
N VAL A 151 -7.39 -16.25 11.67
CA VAL A 151 -6.18 -15.83 12.38
C VAL A 151 -6.38 -14.53 13.15
N ASN A 152 -7.22 -13.61 12.66
CA ASN A 152 -7.55 -12.34 13.29
C ASN A 152 -8.88 -12.38 14.08
N CYS A 153 -9.33 -13.59 14.54
CA CYS A 153 -10.48 -13.70 15.43
C CYS A 153 -10.27 -12.88 16.71
N ILE A 154 -11.34 -12.23 17.18
CA ILE A 154 -11.30 -11.43 18.41
C ILE A 154 -10.90 -12.29 19.62
N ALA A 155 -10.00 -11.80 20.44
CA ALA A 155 -9.58 -12.43 21.69
C ALA A 155 -9.12 -11.38 22.72
N PRO A 156 -9.17 -11.70 24.04
CA PRO A 156 -8.67 -10.80 25.07
C PRO A 156 -7.19 -10.46 24.83
N HIS A 157 -6.84 -9.17 25.05
CA HIS A 157 -5.46 -8.64 24.92
C HIS A 157 -4.82 -8.86 23.53
N LYS A 158 -5.59 -9.11 22.50
CA LYS A 158 -5.13 -9.27 21.12
C LYS A 158 -5.23 -7.98 20.34
N ARG A 159 -4.17 -7.62 19.61
CA ARG A 159 -4.19 -6.54 18.64
C ARG A 159 -4.79 -7.02 17.33
N THR A 160 -5.71 -6.23 16.76
CA THR A 160 -6.32 -6.52 15.46
C THR A 160 -5.39 -6.16 14.31
N TYR A 161 -5.68 -6.69 13.12
CA TYR A 161 -5.12 -6.23 11.83
C TYR A 161 -5.21 -4.71 11.72
N HIS A 162 -4.10 -4.06 11.35
CA HIS A 162 -3.96 -2.62 11.41
C HIS A 162 -3.56 -2.03 10.06
N THR A 163 -4.21 -0.95 9.65
CA THR A 163 -4.08 -0.38 8.30
C THR A 163 -3.16 0.84 8.21
N ILE A 164 -2.46 1.23 9.28
CA ILE A 164 -1.51 2.34 9.24
C ILE A 164 -0.12 1.83 8.87
N ILE A 165 0.46 2.38 7.81
CA ILE A 165 1.76 1.98 7.27
C ILE A 165 2.54 3.21 6.74
N PRO A 166 3.26 3.96 7.59
CA PRO A 166 4.19 4.98 7.13
C PRO A 166 5.41 4.30 6.49
N GLY A 167 5.65 4.54 5.19
CA GLY A 167 6.74 3.93 4.43
C GLY A 167 8.03 4.76 4.47
N PHE A 168 9.16 4.11 4.25
CA PHE A 168 10.47 4.75 4.16
C PHE A 168 11.37 4.01 3.17
N LEU A 169 12.18 4.75 2.41
CA LEU A 169 13.20 4.19 1.51
C LEU A 169 14.60 4.48 2.00
N THR A 170 15.48 3.48 1.91
CA THR A 170 16.92 3.65 2.02
C THR A 170 17.61 3.01 0.82
N ARG A 171 18.82 3.48 0.50
CA ARG A 171 19.69 2.88 -0.49
C ARG A 171 21.12 2.86 0.04
N GLU A 172 21.76 1.70 0.02
CA GLU A 172 23.12 1.52 0.54
C GLU A 172 23.29 2.06 1.98
N GLY A 173 22.28 1.84 2.82
CA GLY A 173 22.27 2.29 4.21
C GLY A 173 22.05 3.80 4.41
N ARG A 174 21.79 4.56 3.35
CA ARG A 174 21.48 6.00 3.40
C ARG A 174 19.99 6.26 3.23
N ALA A 175 19.46 7.24 3.94
CA ALA A 175 18.07 7.67 3.78
C ALA A 175 17.85 8.25 2.38
N VAL A 176 16.90 7.69 1.65
CA VAL A 176 16.30 8.31 0.45
C VAL A 176 15.15 9.18 0.90
N GLY A 177 14.24 8.65 1.71
CA GLY A 177 13.23 9.46 2.37
C GLY A 177 11.91 8.77 2.67
N PRO A 178 11.04 9.48 3.42
CA PRO A 178 9.70 9.03 3.76
C PRO A 178 8.75 9.14 2.59
N PHE A 179 7.82 8.19 2.50
CA PHE A 179 6.69 8.19 1.59
C PHE A 179 5.48 7.52 2.23
N GLY A 180 4.29 7.85 1.77
CA GLY A 180 3.08 7.15 2.20
C GLY A 180 1.89 7.54 1.36
N VAL A 181 0.94 6.61 1.26
CA VAL A 181 -0.37 6.85 0.63
C VAL A 181 -1.42 6.42 1.63
N MET A 182 -2.19 7.35 2.17
CA MET A 182 -3.30 7.07 3.08
C MET A 182 -4.51 6.49 2.33
N GLY A 183 -5.43 5.82 3.03
CA GLY A 183 -6.67 5.34 2.43
C GLY A 183 -7.07 3.92 2.82
N GLY A 184 -6.90 3.51 4.08
CA GLY A 184 -7.30 2.18 4.55
C GLY A 184 -6.59 1.06 3.78
N PHE A 185 -7.35 0.19 3.11
CA PHE A 185 -6.80 -0.89 2.28
C PHE A 185 -6.21 -0.41 0.95
N MET A 186 -6.38 0.86 0.58
CA MET A 186 -5.65 1.46 -0.54
C MET A 186 -4.15 1.66 -0.20
N GLN A 187 -3.78 1.78 1.06
CA GLN A 187 -2.40 2.08 1.47
C GLN A 187 -1.37 1.11 0.89
N PRO A 188 -1.47 -0.23 1.06
CA PRO A 188 -0.52 -1.16 0.45
C PRO A 188 -0.44 -1.05 -1.07
N GLN A 189 -1.56 -0.81 -1.72
CA GLN A 189 -1.67 -0.68 -3.17
C GLN A 189 -1.02 0.61 -3.67
N GLY A 190 -1.27 1.71 -2.98
CA GLY A 190 -0.64 3.00 -3.26
C GLY A 190 0.88 2.95 -3.03
N HIS A 191 1.34 2.30 -1.95
CA HIS A 191 2.76 2.10 -1.67
C HIS A 191 3.44 1.29 -2.78
N LEU A 192 2.83 0.18 -3.21
CA LEU A 192 3.35 -0.59 -4.34
C LEU A 192 3.49 0.27 -5.59
N GLN A 193 2.44 1.03 -5.94
CA GLN A 193 2.41 1.84 -7.15
C GLN A 193 3.43 2.98 -7.09
N VAL A 194 3.57 3.67 -5.96
CA VAL A 194 4.60 4.71 -5.78
C VAL A 194 6.00 4.12 -5.91
N VAL A 195 6.29 3.03 -5.22
CA VAL A 195 7.62 2.39 -5.24
C VAL A 195 7.98 1.92 -6.64
N THR A 196 7.06 1.25 -7.35
CA THR A 196 7.32 0.79 -8.72
C THR A 196 7.42 1.96 -9.71
N ASN A 197 6.59 3.00 -9.58
CA ASN A 197 6.65 4.19 -10.43
C ASN A 197 8.03 4.84 -10.38
N VAL A 198 8.61 4.94 -9.20
CA VAL A 198 9.91 5.58 -9.06
C VAL A 198 11.06 4.64 -9.38
N ILE A 199 11.03 3.41 -8.89
CA ILE A 199 12.18 2.50 -9.03
C ILE A 199 12.22 1.84 -10.40
N ASP A 200 11.08 1.37 -10.91
CA ASP A 200 11.01 0.67 -12.20
C ASP A 200 10.88 1.64 -13.39
N PHE A 201 10.15 2.74 -13.21
CA PHE A 201 9.84 3.68 -14.30
C PHE A 201 10.53 5.03 -14.18
N HIS A 202 11.41 5.20 -13.17
CA HIS A 202 12.26 6.37 -12.98
C HIS A 202 11.50 7.70 -12.92
N MET A 203 10.25 7.66 -12.46
CA MET A 203 9.45 8.85 -12.22
C MET A 203 10.02 9.65 -11.04
N ASN A 204 9.97 10.98 -11.13
CA ASN A 204 10.23 11.80 -9.96
C ASN A 204 9.07 11.65 -8.93
N PRO A 205 9.26 12.09 -7.67
CA PRO A 205 8.24 11.93 -6.64
C PRO A 205 6.86 12.50 -7.01
N GLN A 206 6.81 13.66 -7.67
CA GLN A 206 5.52 14.26 -8.07
C GLN A 206 4.86 13.49 -9.20
N GLU A 207 5.60 13.11 -10.24
CA GLU A 207 5.09 12.25 -11.32
C GLU A 207 4.53 10.93 -10.78
N ALA A 208 5.20 10.36 -9.76
CA ALA A 208 4.76 9.11 -9.15
C ALA A 208 3.44 9.26 -8.39
N LEU A 209 3.17 10.43 -7.78
CA LEU A 209 1.90 10.74 -7.13
C LEU A 209 0.81 11.11 -8.14
N ASP A 210 1.15 11.86 -9.19
CA ASP A 210 0.20 12.30 -10.23
C ASP A 210 -0.30 11.15 -11.11
N ALA A 211 0.48 10.08 -11.19
CA ALA A 211 0.18 8.94 -12.04
C ALA A 211 -1.18 8.30 -11.71
N PRO A 212 -2.00 7.94 -12.71
CA PRO A 212 -3.27 7.26 -12.51
C PRO A 212 -3.11 5.98 -11.68
N ARG A 213 -4.00 5.79 -10.71
CA ARG A 213 -3.98 4.65 -9.78
C ARG A 213 -5.06 3.63 -10.11
N TRP A 214 -4.83 2.44 -9.61
CA TRP A 214 -5.81 1.36 -9.56
C TRP A 214 -5.95 0.86 -8.12
N GLN A 215 -7.11 0.29 -7.80
CA GLN A 215 -7.41 -0.30 -6.50
C GLN A 215 -8.11 -1.63 -6.68
N TRP A 216 -7.59 -2.68 -6.08
CA TRP A 216 -8.29 -3.94 -5.92
C TRP A 216 -9.36 -3.83 -4.84
N THR A 217 -10.59 -4.20 -5.17
CA THR A 217 -11.75 -4.10 -4.28
C THR A 217 -12.34 -5.45 -3.90
N GLY A 218 -11.73 -6.55 -4.35
CA GLY A 218 -12.11 -7.92 -4.01
C GLY A 218 -12.31 -8.82 -5.22
N GLY A 219 -12.05 -10.12 -5.08
CA GLY A 219 -12.22 -11.06 -6.17
C GLY A 219 -11.41 -10.69 -7.43
N LEU A 220 -12.09 -10.50 -8.56
CA LEU A 220 -11.50 -10.02 -9.81
C LEU A 220 -11.69 -8.50 -10.02
N HIS A 221 -12.38 -7.81 -9.10
CA HIS A 221 -12.78 -6.42 -9.26
C HIS A 221 -11.64 -5.45 -8.97
N PHE A 222 -11.46 -4.51 -9.88
CA PHE A 222 -10.55 -3.37 -9.73
C PHE A 222 -11.25 -2.08 -10.11
N ASP A 223 -11.13 -1.07 -9.28
CA ASP A 223 -11.39 0.31 -9.64
C ASP A 223 -10.12 0.93 -10.21
N MET A 224 -10.27 1.79 -11.22
CA MET A 224 -9.17 2.44 -11.89
C MET A 224 -9.50 3.91 -12.14
N GLU A 225 -8.52 4.79 -12.01
CA GLU A 225 -8.69 6.20 -12.30
C GLU A 225 -8.78 6.48 -13.79
N PRO A 226 -9.40 7.58 -14.20
CA PRO A 226 -9.31 8.10 -15.54
C PRO A 226 -7.84 8.39 -15.92
N GLY A 227 -7.52 8.35 -17.19
CA GLY A 227 -6.16 8.60 -17.70
C GLY A 227 -5.38 7.34 -18.05
N MET A 228 -5.84 6.15 -17.64
CA MET A 228 -5.32 4.92 -18.22
C MET A 228 -5.76 4.77 -19.69
N PRO A 229 -4.86 4.38 -20.62
CA PRO A 229 -5.25 4.15 -22.02
C PRO A 229 -6.36 3.12 -22.13
N LEU A 230 -7.43 3.42 -22.86
CA LEU A 230 -8.58 2.52 -23.04
C LEU A 230 -8.16 1.13 -23.54
N GLN A 231 -7.21 1.07 -24.46
CA GLN A 231 -6.68 -0.19 -24.98
C GLN A 231 -6.07 -1.06 -23.86
N VAL A 232 -5.43 -0.45 -22.88
CA VAL A 232 -4.85 -1.17 -21.73
C VAL A 232 -5.96 -1.71 -20.83
N VAL A 233 -7.00 -0.92 -20.59
CA VAL A 233 -8.19 -1.36 -19.84
C VAL A 233 -8.86 -2.55 -20.51
N GLU A 234 -9.10 -2.48 -21.82
CA GLU A 234 -9.68 -3.57 -22.59
C GLU A 234 -8.83 -4.85 -22.55
N GLN A 235 -7.50 -4.71 -22.66
CA GLN A 235 -6.58 -5.84 -22.54
C GLN A 235 -6.64 -6.49 -21.15
N LEU A 236 -6.69 -5.71 -20.09
CA LEU A 236 -6.84 -6.22 -18.72
C LEU A 236 -8.17 -6.96 -18.53
N GLN A 237 -9.26 -6.41 -19.08
CA GLN A 237 -10.56 -7.08 -19.07
C GLN A 237 -10.52 -8.41 -19.84
N ASN A 238 -9.84 -8.45 -20.98
CA ASN A 238 -9.62 -9.69 -21.74
C ASN A 238 -8.77 -10.73 -21.00
N MET A 239 -7.90 -10.29 -20.10
CA MET A 239 -7.14 -11.16 -19.19
C MET A 239 -7.99 -11.68 -18.03
N GLY A 240 -9.20 -11.17 -17.86
CA GLY A 240 -10.18 -11.64 -16.88
C GLY A 240 -10.33 -10.75 -15.64
N HIS A 241 -9.71 -9.57 -15.61
CA HIS A 241 -9.99 -8.58 -14.59
C HIS A 241 -11.34 -7.89 -14.84
N ASP A 242 -12.10 -7.66 -13.79
CA ASP A 242 -13.31 -6.85 -13.84
C ASP A 242 -12.93 -5.40 -13.46
N ILE A 243 -12.68 -4.59 -14.51
CA ILE A 243 -12.19 -3.21 -14.36
C ILE A 243 -13.35 -2.23 -14.47
N ARG A 244 -13.46 -1.34 -13.49
CA ARG A 244 -14.35 -0.19 -13.50
C ARG A 244 -13.53 1.10 -13.44
N VAL A 245 -13.65 1.95 -14.45
CA VAL A 245 -13.05 3.29 -14.42
C VAL A 245 -14.00 4.25 -13.71
N LEU A 246 -13.50 5.00 -12.73
CA LEU A 246 -14.27 5.89 -11.88
C LEU A 246 -13.83 7.33 -12.03
N GLU A 247 -14.80 8.23 -12.23
CA GLU A 247 -14.56 9.69 -12.26
C GLU A 247 -14.24 10.26 -10.86
N ASP A 248 -14.79 9.66 -9.80
CA ASP A 248 -14.47 10.04 -8.41
C ASP A 248 -13.17 9.39 -7.97
N MET A 249 -12.14 10.23 -7.83
CA MET A 249 -10.80 9.81 -7.41
C MET A 249 -10.61 9.76 -5.89
N SER A 250 -11.62 10.08 -5.10
CA SER A 250 -11.51 10.23 -3.63
C SER A 250 -11.06 8.96 -2.89
N GLN A 251 -11.30 7.78 -3.48
CA GLN A 251 -10.96 6.48 -2.88
C GLN A 251 -9.55 5.96 -3.23
N PHE A 252 -8.84 6.59 -4.19
CA PHE A 252 -7.52 6.11 -4.64
C PHE A 252 -6.36 6.53 -3.75
N GLY A 253 -6.67 6.95 -2.53
CA GLY A 253 -5.70 7.36 -1.53
C GLY A 253 -5.10 8.74 -1.78
N ARG A 254 -4.32 9.22 -0.78
CA ARG A 254 -3.62 10.50 -0.85
C ARG A 254 -2.22 10.31 -0.33
N GLY A 255 -1.22 10.74 -1.09
CA GLY A 255 0.18 10.50 -0.82
C GLY A 255 1.01 11.76 -0.68
N GLU A 256 2.06 11.66 0.14
CA GLU A 256 3.08 12.69 0.29
C GLU A 256 4.45 12.01 0.26
N ILE A 257 5.44 12.69 -0.31
CA ILE A 257 6.81 12.17 -0.44
C ILE A 257 7.79 13.30 -0.15
N ILE A 258 8.86 13.01 0.62
CA ILE A 258 10.07 13.83 0.64
C ILE A 258 11.24 12.90 0.31
N TRP A 259 11.98 13.22 -0.75
CA TRP A 259 13.17 12.45 -1.11
C TRP A 259 14.39 13.33 -1.22
N ARG A 260 15.50 12.74 -0.80
CA ARG A 260 16.82 13.34 -0.86
C ARG A 260 17.60 12.73 -2.02
N ASN A 261 18.10 13.56 -2.91
CA ASN A 261 18.99 13.14 -3.98
C ASN A 261 20.43 12.93 -3.48
N GLU A 262 21.31 12.46 -4.36
CA GLU A 262 22.73 12.19 -4.05
C GLU A 262 23.49 13.48 -3.66
N GLU A 263 23.05 14.65 -4.11
CA GLU A 263 23.61 15.97 -3.80
C GLU A 263 23.10 16.52 -2.46
N GLY A 264 22.16 15.83 -1.79
CA GLY A 264 21.57 16.25 -0.53
C GLY A 264 20.36 17.17 -0.65
N VAL A 265 19.90 17.44 -1.88
CA VAL A 265 18.71 18.27 -2.12
C VAL A 265 17.46 17.49 -1.79
N LEU A 266 16.55 18.10 -1.02
CA LEU A 266 15.24 17.56 -0.68
C LEU A 266 14.23 17.95 -1.77
N ALA A 267 13.50 16.95 -2.29
CA ALA A 267 12.38 17.12 -3.20
C ALA A 267 11.09 16.70 -2.49
N GLY A 268 10.19 17.66 -2.24
CA GLY A 268 8.86 17.41 -1.71
C GLY A 268 7.85 17.24 -2.83
N ALA A 269 6.94 16.27 -2.68
CA ALA A 269 5.82 16.03 -3.59
C ALA A 269 4.53 15.87 -2.81
N THR A 270 3.44 16.44 -3.32
CA THR A 270 2.13 16.47 -2.66
C THR A 270 1.04 15.92 -3.57
N GLU A 271 0.00 15.41 -2.96
CA GLU A 271 -1.10 14.69 -3.60
C GLU A 271 -2.04 15.61 -4.41
N PRO A 272 -2.20 15.40 -5.73
CA PRO A 272 -3.13 16.20 -6.54
C PRO A 272 -4.61 15.91 -6.23
N ARG A 273 -4.93 14.80 -5.55
CA ARG A 273 -6.28 14.40 -5.15
C ARG A 273 -6.74 15.02 -3.83
N ALA A 274 -5.94 15.91 -3.25
CA ALA A 274 -6.20 16.59 -1.98
C ALA A 274 -5.62 18.02 -1.99
N ASP A 275 -5.97 18.81 -0.98
CA ASP A 275 -5.43 20.14 -0.76
C ASP A 275 -4.11 20.09 0.06
N GLY A 276 -3.25 19.14 -0.28
CA GLY A 276 -1.92 19.01 0.31
C GLY A 276 -0.97 20.12 -0.16
N VAL A 277 0.10 20.35 0.58
CA VAL A 277 1.14 21.33 0.22
C VAL A 277 2.52 20.85 0.64
N ALA A 278 3.50 20.99 -0.26
CA ALA A 278 4.92 20.91 0.09
C ALA A 278 5.38 22.31 0.51
N ALA A 279 5.78 22.45 1.79
CA ALA A 279 6.28 23.73 2.32
C ALA A 279 7.77 23.58 2.65
N ALA A 280 8.56 24.57 2.26
CA ALA A 280 9.98 24.65 2.59
C ALA A 280 10.31 26.07 3.08
N TRP A 281 11.24 26.20 4.04
CA TRP A 281 11.70 27.47 4.61
C TRP A 281 13.18 27.41 4.98
#